data_f78df4e735235e619f7a15219afbeb96
#
_entry.id   f78df4e735235e619f7a15219afbeb96
#
_cell.length_a   1.000
_cell.length_b   1.000
_cell.length_c   1.000
_cell.angle_alpha   90.00
_cell.angle_beta   90.00
_cell.angle_gamma   90.00
#
_symmetry.space_group_name_H-M   'P 1'
#
loop_
_entity.id
_entity.type
_entity.pdbx_description
1 polymer ?
#
loop_
_entity_poly.entity_id
_entity_poly.type
_entity_poly.pdbx_seq_one_letter_code
_entity_poly.pdbx_strand_id
1 'polypeptide(L)'
;IYPFNTLVEQNMSILEKTFGNKKEIMSQIAVVNSLVPFKDKKEVEEDRENSKKYQEILLDRQFLNYPFILSTHVMLFRTMFGNVKEDVFGFQQLCHSVIVLDEIQSYKINLWSEMIAFLKEFAELLDIKVIIMSATLPNLEVLTDHKENAVRLLSDCLKYFHHKMFRERVVPKYDLLEEDITLESLAEHVLENKNKKVLIEFIKKASA
;
A
#
# COMPACT_ATOMS: atom_id res chain seq x y z
N ILE A 1 3.56 0.78 -3.74
CA ILE A 1 3.77 1.22 -2.34
C ILE A 1 2.53 0.88 -1.56
N TYR A 2 2.67 0.20 -0.43
CA TYR A 2 1.59 -0.33 0.40
C TYR A 2 1.65 0.20 1.83
N PRO A 3 0.53 0.28 2.54
CA PRO A 3 0.52 0.74 3.94
C PRO A 3 1.16 -0.24 4.92
N PHE A 4 1.11 -1.54 4.62
CA PHE A 4 1.56 -2.60 5.52
C PHE A 4 2.47 -3.62 4.84
N ASN A 5 3.43 -4.18 5.59
CA ASN A 5 4.33 -5.21 5.10
C ASN A 5 3.59 -6.48 4.62
N THR A 6 2.49 -6.84 5.27
CA THR A 6 1.67 -7.99 4.85
C THR A 6 1.13 -7.86 3.43
N LEU A 7 0.76 -6.64 3.01
CA LEU A 7 0.32 -6.40 1.64
C LEU A 7 1.50 -6.46 0.65
N VAL A 8 2.68 -6.02 1.04
CA VAL A 8 3.91 -6.18 0.24
C VAL A 8 4.18 -7.65 -0.01
N GLU A 9 4.13 -8.48 1.04
CA GLU A 9 4.35 -9.92 0.95
C GLU A 9 3.30 -10.64 0.10
N GLN A 10 2.01 -10.28 0.27
CA GLN A 10 0.92 -10.83 -0.53
C GLN A 10 1.11 -10.51 -2.03
N ASN A 11 1.45 -9.27 -2.35
CA ASN A 11 1.65 -8.86 -3.74
C ASN A 11 2.93 -9.49 -4.32
N MET A 12 3.99 -9.65 -3.53
CA MET A 12 5.17 -10.40 -3.97
C MET A 12 4.81 -11.85 -4.30
N SER A 13 4.02 -12.52 -3.46
CA SER A 13 3.54 -13.88 -3.73
C SER A 13 2.70 -13.97 -5.02
N ILE A 14 1.90 -12.96 -5.33
CA ILE A 14 1.15 -12.89 -6.60
C ILE A 14 2.11 -12.76 -7.79
N LEU A 15 3.13 -11.91 -7.69
CA LEU A 15 4.15 -11.75 -8.73
C LEU A 15 4.94 -13.04 -8.94
N GLU A 16 5.32 -13.72 -7.87
CA GLU A 16 5.98 -15.02 -7.94
C GLU A 16 5.12 -16.09 -8.63
N LYS A 17 3.83 -16.16 -8.31
CA LYS A 17 2.90 -17.06 -8.99
C LYS A 17 2.73 -16.73 -10.47
N THR A 18 2.79 -15.46 -10.81
CA THR A 18 2.56 -14.99 -12.19
C THR A 18 3.81 -15.08 -13.05
N PHE A 19 4.96 -14.72 -12.50
CA PHE A 19 6.22 -14.54 -13.22
C PHE A 19 7.34 -15.47 -12.76
N GLY A 20 7.11 -16.36 -11.78
CA GLY A 20 8.16 -17.20 -11.20
C GLY A 20 8.94 -18.04 -12.20
N ASN A 21 8.31 -18.41 -13.32
CA ASN A 21 8.99 -19.11 -14.42
C ASN A 21 9.89 -18.20 -15.27
N LYS A 22 9.82 -16.87 -15.09
CA LYS A 22 10.58 -15.86 -15.85
C LYS A 22 11.63 -15.24 -14.94
N LYS A 23 12.77 -15.92 -14.80
CA LYS A 23 13.86 -15.49 -13.91
C LYS A 23 14.36 -14.06 -14.18
N GLU A 24 14.38 -13.66 -15.45
CA GLU A 24 14.80 -12.31 -15.87
C GLU A 24 13.88 -11.23 -15.29
N ILE A 25 12.56 -11.46 -15.26
CA ILE A 25 11.59 -10.52 -14.67
C ILE A 25 11.74 -10.52 -13.16
N MET A 26 11.81 -11.71 -12.54
CA MET A 26 11.90 -11.83 -11.08
C MET A 26 13.18 -11.21 -10.51
N SER A 27 14.29 -11.25 -11.24
CA SER A 27 15.54 -10.61 -10.81
C SER A 27 15.48 -9.07 -10.81
N GLN A 28 14.52 -8.47 -11.50
CA GLN A 28 14.32 -7.03 -11.55
C GLN A 28 13.36 -6.50 -10.48
N ILE A 29 12.76 -7.40 -9.70
CA ILE A 29 11.79 -7.06 -8.65
C ILE A 29 12.48 -7.16 -7.28
N ALA A 30 12.41 -6.09 -6.50
CA ALA A 30 12.88 -6.09 -5.12
C ALA A 30 11.78 -5.73 -4.13
N VAL A 31 11.85 -6.35 -2.95
CA VAL A 31 11.10 -5.93 -1.76
C VAL A 31 12.03 -5.10 -0.89
N VAL A 32 11.63 -3.84 -0.64
CA VAL A 32 12.36 -2.91 0.23
C VAL A 32 11.42 -2.45 1.34
N ASN A 33 11.56 -3.05 2.51
CA ASN A 33 10.77 -2.71 3.69
C ASN A 33 11.62 -2.78 4.97
N SER A 34 11.08 -2.32 6.09
CA SER A 34 11.76 -2.30 7.37
C SER A 34 12.00 -3.68 8.01
N LEU A 35 11.36 -4.72 7.48
CA LEU A 35 11.40 -6.08 8.03
C LEU A 35 12.38 -7.00 7.34
N VAL A 36 13.01 -6.59 6.23
CA VAL A 36 14.05 -7.42 5.63
C VAL A 36 15.26 -7.38 6.55
N PRO A 37 15.47 -8.39 7.43
CA PRO A 37 16.58 -8.38 8.35
C PRO A 37 17.87 -8.43 7.53
N PHE A 38 18.85 -7.66 7.96
CA PHE A 38 20.22 -8.00 7.69
C PHE A 38 20.39 -9.42 8.24
N LYS A 39 20.49 -10.43 7.38
CA LYS A 39 20.80 -11.79 7.82
C LYS A 39 21.99 -11.72 8.76
N ASP A 40 21.89 -12.44 9.87
CA ASP A 40 22.92 -12.44 10.91
C ASP A 40 24.31 -12.67 10.29
N LYS A 41 25.29 -11.88 10.74
CA LYS A 41 26.69 -11.96 10.33
C LYS A 41 27.30 -13.37 10.41
N LYS A 42 26.70 -14.29 11.12
CA LYS A 42 27.18 -15.65 11.33
C LYS A 42 27.06 -16.59 10.12
N GLU A 43 26.15 -16.32 9.17
CA GLU A 43 26.02 -17.13 7.94
C GLU A 43 26.92 -16.64 6.79
N VAL A 44 27.61 -15.51 6.95
CA VAL A 44 28.37 -14.84 5.89
C VAL A 44 29.87 -15.22 5.91
N GLU A 45 30.36 -15.88 6.97
CA GLU A 45 31.80 -16.15 7.13
C GLU A 45 32.31 -17.36 6.35
N GLU A 46 31.46 -18.26 5.86
CA GLU A 46 31.91 -19.51 5.22
C GLU A 46 32.22 -19.39 3.71
N ASP A 47 31.82 -18.31 3.01
CA ASP A 47 32.07 -18.20 1.59
C ASP A 47 32.29 -16.75 1.13
N ARG A 48 33.56 -16.38 0.85
CA ARG A 48 33.94 -15.00 0.46
C ARG A 48 33.24 -14.50 -0.82
N GLU A 49 32.88 -15.38 -1.71
CA GLU A 49 32.22 -15.04 -2.98
C GLU A 49 30.72 -14.74 -2.75
N ASN A 50 30.07 -15.53 -1.91
CA ASN A 50 28.71 -15.30 -1.47
C ASN A 50 28.59 -14.02 -0.62
N SER A 51 29.59 -13.70 0.18
CA SER A 51 29.64 -12.48 0.99
C SER A 51 29.68 -11.20 0.13
N LYS A 52 30.46 -11.18 -0.94
CA LYS A 52 30.52 -10.03 -1.87
C LYS A 52 29.19 -9.84 -2.58
N LYS A 53 28.63 -10.88 -3.14
CA LYS A 53 27.33 -10.87 -3.81
C LYS A 53 26.21 -10.40 -2.88
N TYR A 54 26.25 -10.81 -1.62
CA TYR A 54 25.29 -10.37 -0.61
C TYR A 54 25.42 -8.88 -0.31
N GLN A 55 26.65 -8.36 -0.19
CA GLN A 55 26.89 -6.91 0.01
C GLN A 55 26.39 -6.08 -1.19
N GLU A 56 26.60 -6.56 -2.41
CA GLU A 56 26.07 -5.91 -3.63
C GLU A 56 24.54 -5.84 -3.59
N ILE A 57 23.86 -6.94 -3.26
CA ILE A 57 22.40 -6.96 -3.14
C ILE A 57 21.89 -5.99 -2.06
N LEU A 58 22.60 -5.88 -0.93
CA LEU A 58 22.24 -4.93 0.13
C LEU A 58 22.40 -3.49 -0.33
N LEU A 59 23.50 -3.18 -1.03
CA LEU A 59 23.74 -1.86 -1.61
C LEU A 59 22.67 -1.52 -2.66
N ASP A 60 22.36 -2.43 -3.57
CA ASP A 60 21.33 -2.23 -4.58
C ASP A 60 19.97 -1.94 -3.96
N ARG A 61 19.60 -2.62 -2.86
CA ARG A 61 18.39 -2.32 -2.10
C ARG A 61 18.44 -0.96 -1.42
N GLN A 62 19.54 -0.61 -0.81
CA GLN A 62 19.74 0.67 -0.12
C GLN A 62 19.69 1.84 -1.11
N PHE A 63 20.24 1.68 -2.29
CA PHE A 63 20.20 2.65 -3.37
C PHE A 63 18.92 2.60 -4.22
N LEU A 64 17.97 1.70 -3.91
CA LEU A 64 16.78 1.47 -4.72
C LEU A 64 17.09 1.15 -6.19
N ASN A 65 18.18 0.44 -6.45
CA ASN A 65 18.70 0.17 -7.79
C ASN A 65 18.00 -1.02 -8.45
N TYR A 66 16.66 -1.01 -8.45
CA TYR A 66 15.83 -2.02 -9.11
C TYR A 66 14.75 -1.35 -9.96
N PRO A 67 14.47 -1.86 -11.16
CA PRO A 67 13.43 -1.35 -12.03
C PRO A 67 12.03 -1.41 -11.42
N PHE A 68 11.76 -2.41 -10.56
CA PHE A 68 10.48 -2.60 -9.90
C PHE A 68 10.66 -2.86 -8.41
N ILE A 69 10.07 -1.99 -7.59
CA ILE A 69 10.21 -2.05 -6.14
C ILE A 69 8.85 -2.14 -5.47
N LEU A 70 8.68 -3.18 -4.66
CA LEU A 70 7.58 -3.28 -3.69
C LEU A 70 8.06 -2.73 -2.34
N SER A 71 7.38 -1.74 -1.81
CA SER A 71 7.78 -1.10 -0.56
C SER A 71 6.59 -0.61 0.24
N THR A 72 6.86 -0.15 1.45
CA THR A 72 5.86 0.50 2.28
C THR A 72 5.94 2.03 2.17
N HIS A 73 4.82 2.69 2.50
CA HIS A 73 4.79 4.15 2.53
C HIS A 73 5.81 4.74 3.52
N VAL A 74 6.07 4.04 4.63
CA VAL A 74 7.08 4.45 5.62
C VAL A 74 8.46 4.53 4.97
N MET A 75 8.83 3.53 4.17
CA MET A 75 10.12 3.53 3.46
C MET A 75 10.19 4.60 2.39
N LEU A 76 9.11 4.80 1.63
CA LEU A 76 9.05 5.88 0.63
C LEU A 76 9.26 7.24 1.30
N PHE A 77 8.50 7.54 2.34
CA PHE A 77 8.61 8.84 3.02
C PHE A 77 9.94 9.01 3.78
N ARG A 78 10.54 7.94 4.28
CA ARG A 78 11.92 8.00 4.79
C ARG A 78 12.91 8.39 3.70
N THR A 79 12.79 7.83 2.51
CA THR A 79 13.64 8.21 1.38
C THR A 79 13.43 9.66 0.96
N MET A 80 12.19 10.17 1.02
CA MET A 80 11.88 11.55 0.61
C MET A 80 12.23 12.59 1.66
N PHE A 81 12.08 12.27 2.96
CA PHE A 81 12.19 13.24 4.06
C PHE A 81 13.25 12.89 5.10
N GLY A 82 13.90 11.74 4.97
CA GLY A 82 14.93 11.31 5.90
C GLY A 82 16.14 12.23 5.88
N ASN A 83 16.83 12.33 7.02
CA ASN A 83 18.00 13.18 7.22
C ASN A 83 19.28 12.39 7.51
N VAL A 84 19.20 11.06 7.54
CA VAL A 84 20.38 10.19 7.69
C VAL A 84 20.83 9.70 6.30
N LYS A 85 22.10 9.35 6.19
CA LYS A 85 22.70 8.96 4.89
C LYS A 85 21.95 7.80 4.24
N GLU A 86 21.56 6.83 5.03
CA GLU A 86 20.89 5.61 4.59
C GLU A 86 19.53 5.91 3.95
N ASP A 87 18.85 6.94 4.41
CA ASP A 87 17.53 7.32 3.87
C ASP A 87 17.67 8.09 2.56
N VAL A 88 18.74 8.88 2.42
CA VAL A 88 18.95 9.78 1.26
C VAL A 88 19.52 9.05 0.05
N PHE A 89 20.22 7.93 0.21
CA PHE A 89 20.87 7.24 -0.89
C PHE A 89 19.93 6.85 -2.04
N GLY A 90 18.71 6.42 -1.73
CA GLY A 90 17.72 6.05 -2.74
C GLY A 90 16.99 7.24 -3.38
N PHE A 91 17.17 8.46 -2.88
CA PHE A 91 16.37 9.61 -3.28
C PHE A 91 16.49 9.94 -4.78
N GLN A 92 17.70 9.89 -5.33
CA GLN A 92 17.93 10.15 -6.75
C GLN A 92 17.24 9.15 -7.68
N GLN A 93 17.00 7.93 -7.21
CA GLN A 93 16.32 6.88 -8.00
C GLN A 93 14.82 7.12 -8.12
N LEU A 94 14.27 8.03 -7.31
CA LEU A 94 12.89 8.47 -7.46
C LEU A 94 12.69 9.36 -8.68
N CYS A 95 13.75 10.04 -9.18
CA CYS A 95 13.66 10.87 -10.38
C CYS A 95 13.18 10.06 -11.58
N HIS A 96 12.22 10.61 -12.33
CA HIS A 96 11.63 10.00 -13.53
C HIS A 96 10.93 8.66 -13.27
N SER A 97 10.58 8.37 -12.02
CA SER A 97 9.90 7.13 -11.65
C SER A 97 8.38 7.23 -11.72
N VAL A 98 7.72 6.06 -11.64
CA VAL A 98 6.28 5.96 -11.44
C VAL A 98 6.03 5.40 -10.04
N ILE A 99 5.39 6.18 -9.18
CA ILE A 99 5.05 5.78 -7.82
C ILE A 99 3.57 5.44 -7.76
N VAL A 100 3.24 4.18 -7.44
CA VAL A 100 1.87 3.73 -7.23
C VAL A 100 1.63 3.61 -5.73
N LEU A 101 0.74 4.43 -5.18
CA LEU A 101 0.30 4.41 -3.78
C LEU A 101 -1.04 3.67 -3.72
N ASP A 102 -1.04 2.51 -3.09
CA ASP A 102 -2.24 1.71 -2.90
C ASP A 102 -2.78 1.84 -1.47
N GLU A 103 -4.10 1.65 -1.32
CA GLU A 103 -4.81 1.71 -0.05
C GLU A 103 -4.59 3.02 0.72
N ILE A 104 -4.66 4.16 0.01
CA ILE A 104 -4.38 5.48 0.59
C ILE A 104 -5.27 5.82 1.78
N GLN A 105 -6.47 5.26 1.86
CA GLN A 105 -7.40 5.49 2.97
C GLN A 105 -6.88 4.97 4.32
N SER A 106 -5.85 4.13 4.33
CA SER A 106 -5.21 3.65 5.56
C SER A 106 -4.33 4.70 6.25
N TYR A 107 -4.04 5.80 5.56
CA TYR A 107 -3.31 6.92 6.16
C TYR A 107 -4.22 7.76 7.04
N LYS A 108 -3.65 8.44 8.03
CA LYS A 108 -4.40 9.35 8.89
C LYS A 108 -4.99 10.49 8.08
N ILE A 109 -6.30 10.67 8.17
CA ILE A 109 -7.06 11.65 7.38
C ILE A 109 -6.54 13.08 7.58
N ASN A 110 -6.13 13.42 8.79
CA ASN A 110 -5.62 14.76 9.10
C ASN A 110 -4.26 15.09 8.46
N LEU A 111 -3.58 14.13 7.83
CA LEU A 111 -2.31 14.33 7.13
C LEU A 111 -2.48 14.30 5.60
N TRP A 112 -3.70 14.13 5.10
CA TRP A 112 -3.91 13.93 3.66
C TRP A 112 -3.60 15.18 2.85
N SER A 113 -4.02 16.35 3.32
CA SER A 113 -3.76 17.61 2.61
C SER A 113 -2.27 17.85 2.43
N GLU A 114 -1.51 17.72 3.52
CA GLU A 114 -0.06 17.89 3.51
C GLU A 114 0.62 16.84 2.64
N MET A 115 0.20 15.58 2.77
CA MET A 115 0.77 14.48 1.99
C MET A 115 0.52 14.67 0.48
N ILE A 116 -0.68 15.05 0.08
CA ILE A 116 -0.99 15.30 -1.34
C ILE A 116 -0.21 16.51 -1.86
N ALA A 117 -0.11 17.60 -1.09
CA ALA A 117 0.68 18.75 -1.45
C ALA A 117 2.17 18.38 -1.66
N PHE A 118 2.76 17.65 -0.72
CA PHE A 118 4.15 17.17 -0.85
C PHE A 118 4.34 16.27 -2.07
N LEU A 119 3.46 15.30 -2.28
CA LEU A 119 3.57 14.41 -3.44
C LEU A 119 3.50 15.19 -4.76
N LYS A 120 2.67 16.23 -4.82
CA LYS A 120 2.57 17.11 -5.99
C LYS A 120 3.88 17.85 -6.24
N GLU A 121 4.41 18.53 -5.24
CA GLU A 121 5.67 19.28 -5.35
C GLU A 121 6.86 18.37 -5.73
N PHE A 122 6.94 17.18 -5.11
CA PHE A 122 7.97 16.21 -5.47
C PHE A 122 7.78 15.64 -6.88
N ALA A 123 6.52 15.45 -7.31
CA ALA A 123 6.24 14.98 -8.65
C ALA A 123 6.72 15.98 -9.72
N GLU A 124 6.52 17.27 -9.48
CA GLU A 124 7.00 18.33 -10.36
C GLU A 124 8.53 18.43 -10.31
N LEU A 125 9.14 18.46 -9.12
CA LEU A 125 10.56 18.64 -8.92
C LEU A 125 11.40 17.49 -9.51
N LEU A 126 10.95 16.25 -9.37
CA LEU A 126 11.70 15.04 -9.73
C LEU A 126 11.15 14.36 -11.00
N ASP A 127 10.19 14.97 -11.68
CA ASP A 127 9.47 14.38 -12.83
C ASP A 127 8.91 12.98 -12.51
N ILE A 128 8.29 12.84 -11.35
CA ILE A 128 7.65 11.59 -10.91
C ILE A 128 6.20 11.56 -11.39
N LYS A 129 5.71 10.39 -11.79
CA LYS A 129 4.27 10.16 -12.03
C LYS A 129 3.69 9.46 -10.82
N VAL A 130 2.77 10.10 -10.10
CA VAL A 130 2.12 9.54 -8.91
C VAL A 130 0.75 9.01 -9.28
N ILE A 131 0.52 7.73 -9.02
CA ILE A 131 -0.78 7.06 -9.19
C ILE A 131 -1.31 6.72 -7.80
N ILE A 132 -2.48 7.21 -7.46
CA ILE A 132 -3.14 6.94 -6.18
C ILE A 132 -4.30 5.99 -6.40
N MET A 133 -4.32 4.90 -5.65
CA MET A 133 -5.34 3.86 -5.74
C MET A 133 -6.01 3.67 -4.37
N SER A 134 -7.32 3.43 -4.40
CA SER A 134 -8.10 3.11 -3.21
C SER A 134 -9.48 2.59 -3.63
N ALA A 135 -10.05 1.70 -2.83
CA ALA A 135 -11.45 1.30 -2.98
C ALA A 135 -12.41 2.44 -2.63
N THR A 136 -12.01 3.32 -1.72
CA THR A 136 -12.80 4.44 -1.19
C THR A 136 -12.03 5.76 -1.36
N LEU A 137 -11.64 6.06 -2.60
CA LEU A 137 -10.87 7.27 -2.87
C LEU A 137 -11.72 8.51 -2.59
N PRO A 138 -11.29 9.39 -1.68
CA PRO A 138 -11.97 10.65 -1.46
C PRO A 138 -11.82 11.58 -2.66
N ASN A 139 -12.60 12.64 -2.69
CA ASN A 139 -12.38 13.67 -3.69
C ASN A 139 -11.13 14.48 -3.34
N LEU A 140 -10.01 14.14 -3.98
CA LEU A 140 -8.72 14.79 -3.75
C LEU A 140 -8.73 16.27 -4.12
N GLU A 141 -9.61 16.70 -5.03
CA GLU A 141 -9.77 18.11 -5.43
C GLU A 141 -10.28 18.99 -4.28
N VAL A 142 -11.03 18.40 -3.34
CA VAL A 142 -11.52 19.11 -2.15
C VAL A 142 -10.44 19.28 -1.08
N LEU A 143 -9.45 18.39 -1.09
CA LEU A 143 -8.36 18.36 -0.10
C LEU A 143 -7.22 19.31 -0.44
N THR A 144 -7.15 19.75 -1.69
CA THR A 144 -6.11 20.68 -2.16
C THR A 144 -6.79 21.93 -2.70
N ASP A 145 -6.29 23.11 -2.37
CA ASP A 145 -6.75 24.39 -2.93
C ASP A 145 -6.48 24.50 -4.44
N HIS A 146 -5.82 23.50 -5.03
CA HIS A 146 -5.43 23.47 -6.42
C HIS A 146 -6.23 22.43 -7.20
N LYS A 147 -7.23 22.90 -7.93
CA LYS A 147 -8.18 22.06 -8.70
C LYS A 147 -7.62 21.39 -9.96
N GLU A 148 -6.37 21.65 -10.34
CA GLU A 148 -6.01 21.48 -11.76
C GLU A 148 -5.17 20.24 -12.12
N ASN A 149 -4.71 19.40 -11.19
CA ASN A 149 -3.69 18.40 -11.53
C ASN A 149 -4.00 16.93 -11.21
N ALA A 150 -5.19 16.60 -10.69
CA ALA A 150 -5.57 15.21 -10.48
C ALA A 150 -6.41 14.69 -11.65
N VAL A 151 -5.82 13.81 -12.45
CA VAL A 151 -6.51 13.17 -13.57
C VAL A 151 -7.09 11.84 -13.11
N ARG A 152 -8.41 11.67 -13.26
CA ARG A 152 -9.06 10.38 -13.02
C ARG A 152 -8.72 9.41 -14.14
N LEU A 153 -7.99 8.34 -13.84
CA LEU A 153 -7.67 7.29 -14.81
C LEU A 153 -8.94 6.56 -15.31
N LEU A 154 -9.95 6.44 -14.43
CA LEU A 154 -11.27 5.91 -14.79
C LEU A 154 -12.28 7.06 -14.79
N SER A 155 -12.55 7.65 -15.93
CA SER A 155 -13.47 8.77 -16.08
C SER A 155 -14.91 8.42 -15.71
N ASP A 156 -15.33 7.18 -15.91
CA ASP A 156 -16.69 6.68 -15.65
C ASP A 156 -16.66 5.48 -14.68
N CYS A 157 -16.15 5.71 -13.47
CA CYS A 157 -16.07 4.68 -12.44
C CYS A 157 -17.45 4.14 -12.03
N LEU A 158 -18.49 4.98 -12.04
CA LEU A 158 -19.85 4.56 -11.69
C LEU A 158 -20.40 3.48 -12.60
N LYS A 159 -20.04 3.48 -13.88
CA LYS A 159 -20.41 2.42 -14.83
C LYS A 159 -19.94 1.05 -14.37
N TYR A 160 -18.73 0.98 -13.83
CA TYR A 160 -18.18 -0.27 -13.29
C TYR A 160 -18.85 -0.66 -11.98
N PHE A 161 -19.04 0.28 -11.05
CA PHE A 161 -19.73 0.01 -9.78
C PHE A 161 -21.18 -0.45 -9.97
N HIS A 162 -21.87 0.11 -10.95
CA HIS A 162 -23.26 -0.27 -11.26
C HIS A 162 -23.38 -1.52 -12.14
N HIS A 163 -22.26 -2.09 -12.57
CA HIS A 163 -22.31 -3.34 -13.32
C HIS A 163 -22.91 -4.45 -12.46
N LYS A 164 -23.79 -5.27 -13.06
CA LYS A 164 -24.55 -6.32 -12.39
C LYS A 164 -23.68 -7.22 -11.49
N MET A 165 -22.49 -7.57 -11.94
CA MET A 165 -21.54 -8.40 -11.20
C MET A 165 -21.14 -7.81 -9.85
N PHE A 166 -21.10 -6.48 -9.70
CA PHE A 166 -20.71 -5.80 -8.47
C PHE A 166 -21.92 -5.37 -7.64
N ARG A 167 -22.96 -4.85 -8.30
CA ARG A 167 -24.16 -4.33 -7.67
C ARG A 167 -24.92 -5.40 -6.87
N GLU A 168 -24.95 -6.63 -7.39
CA GLU A 168 -25.72 -7.73 -6.77
C GLU A 168 -24.92 -8.50 -5.69
N ARG A 169 -23.66 -8.14 -5.44
CA ARG A 169 -22.81 -8.81 -4.43
C ARG A 169 -23.19 -8.48 -3.00
N VAL A 170 -23.73 -7.29 -2.76
CA VAL A 170 -24.06 -6.79 -1.42
C VAL A 170 -25.44 -6.18 -1.46
N VAL A 171 -26.27 -6.60 -0.54
CA VAL A 171 -27.57 -5.97 -0.26
C VAL A 171 -27.45 -5.29 1.11
N PRO A 172 -27.25 -3.96 1.16
CA PRO A 172 -27.19 -3.26 2.44
C PRO A 172 -28.58 -3.28 3.09
N LYS A 173 -28.61 -3.52 4.40
CA LYS A 173 -29.79 -3.39 5.25
C LYS A 173 -29.43 -2.42 6.35
N TYR A 174 -30.26 -1.41 6.54
CA TYR A 174 -30.03 -0.33 7.50
C TYR A 174 -31.03 -0.39 8.67
N ASP A 175 -31.82 -1.45 8.76
CA ASP A 175 -32.90 -1.60 9.73
C ASP A 175 -32.41 -1.45 11.17
N LEU A 176 -31.19 -1.94 11.45
CA LEU A 176 -30.56 -1.85 12.77
C LEU A 176 -29.99 -0.45 13.12
N LEU A 177 -29.92 0.49 12.17
CA LEU A 177 -29.38 1.83 12.47
C LEU A 177 -30.35 2.71 13.25
N GLU A 178 -31.62 2.39 13.22
CA GLU A 178 -32.69 3.12 13.92
C GLU A 178 -32.94 2.57 15.33
N GLU A 179 -32.26 1.50 15.72
CA GLU A 179 -32.40 0.84 17.01
C GLU A 179 -31.20 1.08 17.93
N ASP A 180 -31.44 1.22 19.22
CA ASP A 180 -30.37 1.18 20.24
C ASP A 180 -29.87 -0.26 20.40
N ILE A 181 -28.81 -0.60 19.65
CA ILE A 181 -28.24 -1.94 19.63
C ILE A 181 -27.45 -2.17 20.92
N THR A 182 -27.89 -3.12 21.74
CA THR A 182 -27.14 -3.65 22.88
C THR A 182 -26.32 -4.88 22.44
N LEU A 183 -25.37 -5.31 23.28
CA LEU A 183 -24.63 -6.56 23.02
C LEU A 183 -25.55 -7.79 23.06
N GLU A 184 -26.59 -7.77 23.89
CA GLU A 184 -27.59 -8.82 23.96
C GLU A 184 -28.41 -8.91 22.67
N SER A 185 -28.91 -7.78 22.16
CA SER A 185 -29.69 -7.76 20.91
C SER A 185 -28.82 -8.15 19.71
N LEU A 186 -27.55 -7.78 19.71
CA LEU A 186 -26.59 -8.21 18.69
C LEU A 186 -26.37 -9.73 18.75
N ALA A 187 -26.23 -10.30 19.95
CA ALA A 187 -26.07 -11.74 20.13
C ALA A 187 -27.30 -12.52 19.65
N GLU A 188 -28.52 -12.03 19.93
CA GLU A 188 -29.76 -12.62 19.42
C GLU A 188 -29.79 -12.59 17.89
N HIS A 189 -29.45 -11.47 17.27
CA HIS A 189 -29.38 -11.34 15.82
C HIS A 189 -28.38 -12.30 15.17
N VAL A 190 -27.23 -12.54 15.81
CA VAL A 190 -26.24 -13.54 15.38
C VAL A 190 -26.81 -14.95 15.49
N LEU A 191 -27.49 -15.25 16.58
CA LEU A 191 -28.12 -16.59 16.80
C LEU A 191 -29.20 -16.88 15.76
N GLU A 192 -30.00 -15.89 15.38
CA GLU A 192 -31.00 -16.04 14.32
C GLU A 192 -30.36 -16.39 12.96
N ASN A 193 -29.16 -15.90 12.74
CA ASN A 193 -28.40 -16.13 11.51
C ASN A 193 -27.34 -17.23 11.62
N LYS A 194 -27.38 -18.10 12.63
CA LYS A 194 -26.38 -19.16 12.90
C LYS A 194 -26.10 -20.12 11.75
N ASN A 195 -27.01 -20.23 10.79
CA ASN A 195 -26.83 -21.06 9.60
C ASN A 195 -26.05 -20.35 8.48
N LYS A 196 -25.64 -19.09 8.67
CA LYS A 196 -24.87 -18.27 7.74
C LYS A 196 -23.49 -17.97 8.32
N LYS A 197 -22.55 -17.56 7.48
CA LYS A 197 -21.29 -16.98 7.95
C LYS A 197 -21.57 -15.55 8.39
N VAL A 198 -21.34 -15.25 9.65
CA VAL A 198 -21.51 -13.92 10.24
C VAL A 198 -20.15 -13.34 10.54
N LEU A 199 -19.91 -12.09 10.12
CA LEU A 199 -18.75 -11.29 10.48
C LEU A 199 -19.25 -10.05 11.21
N ILE A 200 -18.74 -9.79 12.39
CA ILE A 200 -19.04 -8.58 13.18
C ILE A 200 -17.78 -7.74 13.24
N GLU A 201 -17.91 -6.47 12.87
CA GLU A 201 -16.82 -5.52 12.93
C GLU A 201 -17.10 -4.47 14.00
N PHE A 202 -16.15 -4.29 14.93
CA PHE A 202 -16.22 -3.28 15.99
C PHE A 202 -15.26 -2.13 15.70
N ILE A 203 -15.71 -0.91 15.93
CA ILE A 203 -14.89 0.31 15.72
C ILE A 203 -13.75 0.40 16.75
N LYS A 204 -13.99 -0.10 17.97
CA LYS A 204 -13.00 -0.08 19.05
C LYS A 204 -12.67 -1.50 19.50
N LYS A 205 -11.38 -1.77 19.67
CA LYS A 205 -10.90 -3.08 20.17
C LYS A 205 -11.47 -3.44 21.56
N ALA A 206 -11.75 -2.45 22.40
CA ALA A 206 -12.34 -2.66 23.73
C ALA A 206 -13.83 -3.06 23.67
N SER A 207 -14.48 -2.96 22.50
CA SER A 207 -15.90 -3.35 22.32
C SER A 207 -16.04 -4.74 21.69
N ALA A 208 -14.94 -5.38 21.27
CA ALA A 208 -14.89 -6.73 20.76
C ALA A 208 -14.53 -7.71 21.88
#